data_c2ac9873d9d6aa7e96730edc202cda09
#
_entry.id   c2ac9873d9d6aa7e96730edc202cda09
#
_cell.length_a   1.000
_cell.length_b   1.000
_cell.length_c   1.000
_cell.angle_alpha   90.00
_cell.angle_beta   90.00
_cell.angle_gamma   90.00
#
_symmetry.space_group_name_H-M   'P 1'
#
loop_
_entity.id
_entity.type
_entity.pdbx_description
1 polymer ?
#
loop_
_entity_poly.entity_id
_entity_poly.type
_entity_poly.pdbx_seq_one_letter_code
_entity_poly.pdbx_strand_id
1 'polypeptide(L)'
;MTNVQSEFIIQRLNIEQIKMQHQEADLTILEQIETEPDTTQATLAERLGVAVGTINWHMKRLIQKGYIKVKKAERRKLRYIITPEGIALRAHLMVDYVQSSFTLYRLVRERSLKAITTLKEHGISQVQVEGDGEVADICRLTCLEQGLHVVSDHRTPKMKVVGLKIFLGEES
;
A
#
# COMPACT_ATOMS: atom_id res chain seq x y z
N MET A 1 -6.73 32.16 -3.77
CA MET A 1 -6.72 31.24 -4.93
C MET A 1 -6.01 29.90 -4.66
N THR A 2 -5.73 29.52 -3.42
CA THR A 2 -4.91 28.35 -3.04
C THR A 2 -5.71 27.09 -2.66
N ASN A 3 -7.02 27.19 -2.49
CA ASN A 3 -7.83 26.09 -1.96
C ASN A 3 -8.24 25.05 -3.03
N VAL A 4 -8.55 25.48 -4.25
CA VAL A 4 -9.05 24.63 -5.34
C VAL A 4 -7.95 23.68 -5.86
N GLN A 5 -6.70 24.11 -5.95
CA GLN A 5 -5.58 23.24 -6.37
C GLN A 5 -5.26 22.18 -5.32
N SER A 6 -5.38 22.48 -4.05
CA SER A 6 -5.16 21.52 -2.97
C SER A 6 -6.22 20.44 -2.94
N GLU A 7 -7.50 20.77 -3.15
CA GLU A 7 -8.60 19.81 -3.24
C GLU A 7 -8.47 18.89 -4.46
N PHE A 8 -8.05 19.45 -5.61
CA PHE A 8 -7.84 18.67 -6.84
C PHE A 8 -6.69 17.65 -6.69
N ILE A 9 -5.62 18.04 -6.00
CA ILE A 9 -4.48 17.14 -5.70
C ILE A 9 -4.91 16.03 -4.72
N ILE A 10 -5.68 16.37 -3.68
CA ILE A 10 -6.19 15.39 -2.71
C ILE A 10 -7.14 14.39 -3.39
N GLN A 11 -8.02 14.86 -4.27
CA GLN A 11 -8.91 13.98 -5.02
C GLN A 11 -8.14 13.03 -5.95
N ARG A 12 -7.12 13.50 -6.66
CA ARG A 12 -6.28 12.64 -7.49
C ARG A 12 -5.54 11.59 -6.67
N LEU A 13 -4.97 11.95 -5.53
CA LEU A 13 -4.29 11.03 -4.63
C LEU A 13 -5.25 9.95 -4.09
N ASN A 14 -6.47 10.33 -3.72
CA ASN A 14 -7.48 9.37 -3.27
C ASN A 14 -7.89 8.39 -4.37
N ILE A 15 -8.06 8.86 -5.61
CA ILE A 15 -8.40 8.01 -6.75
C ILE A 15 -7.26 7.04 -7.06
N GLU A 16 -6.01 7.49 -7.01
CA GLU A 16 -4.83 6.64 -7.22
C GLU A 16 -4.68 5.59 -6.12
N GLN A 17 -4.91 5.95 -4.86
CA GLN A 17 -4.92 5.00 -3.75
C GLN A 17 -6.00 3.92 -3.89
N ILE A 18 -7.22 4.32 -4.23
CA ILE A 18 -8.32 3.37 -4.47
C ILE A 18 -7.98 2.43 -5.64
N LYS A 19 -7.40 2.97 -6.72
CA LYS A 19 -6.96 2.17 -7.86
C LYS A 19 -5.87 1.16 -7.48
N MET A 20 -4.89 1.57 -6.68
CA MET A 20 -3.85 0.69 -6.17
C MET A 20 -4.41 -0.44 -5.32
N GLN A 21 -5.30 -0.14 -4.37
CA GLN A 21 -5.95 -1.15 -3.54
C GLN A 21 -6.72 -2.19 -4.37
N HIS A 22 -7.41 -1.76 -5.43
CA HIS A 22 -8.09 -2.69 -6.33
C HIS A 22 -7.12 -3.55 -7.14
N GLN A 23 -5.99 -3.01 -7.57
CA GLN A 23 -4.96 -3.75 -8.30
C GLN A 23 -4.25 -4.77 -7.41
N GLU A 24 -3.95 -4.40 -6.17
CA GLU A 24 -3.36 -5.27 -5.18
C GLU A 24 -4.30 -6.44 -4.82
N ALA A 25 -5.59 -6.17 -4.62
CA ALA A 25 -6.58 -7.22 -4.39
C ALA A 25 -6.70 -8.17 -5.58
N ASP A 26 -6.72 -7.67 -6.83
CA ASP A 26 -6.73 -8.50 -8.02
C ASP A 26 -5.47 -9.37 -8.13
N LEU A 27 -4.29 -8.81 -7.85
CA LEU A 27 -3.03 -9.53 -7.84
C LEU A 27 -3.07 -10.69 -6.85
N THR A 28 -3.43 -10.40 -5.59
CA THR A 28 -3.52 -11.41 -4.52
C THR A 28 -4.54 -12.50 -4.85
N ILE A 29 -5.70 -12.14 -5.42
CA ILE A 29 -6.73 -13.12 -5.84
C ILE A 29 -6.16 -14.04 -6.91
N LEU A 30 -5.49 -13.50 -7.93
CA LEU A 30 -4.90 -14.30 -9.01
C LEU A 30 -3.80 -15.24 -8.49
N GLU A 31 -2.93 -14.79 -7.58
CA GLU A 31 -1.90 -15.60 -6.94
C GLU A 31 -2.49 -16.74 -6.10
N GLN A 32 -3.54 -16.45 -5.33
CA GLN A 32 -4.20 -17.48 -4.52
C GLN A 32 -4.89 -18.54 -5.38
N ILE A 33 -5.54 -18.14 -6.46
CA ILE A 33 -6.19 -19.09 -7.40
C ILE A 33 -5.15 -19.97 -8.09
N GLU A 34 -3.99 -19.44 -8.43
CA GLU A 34 -2.91 -20.23 -9.02
C GLU A 34 -2.38 -21.28 -8.05
N THR A 35 -2.18 -20.89 -6.80
CA THR A 35 -1.66 -21.79 -5.75
C THR A 35 -2.72 -22.78 -5.28
N GLU A 36 -3.98 -22.35 -5.17
CA GLU A 36 -5.09 -23.12 -4.62
C GLU A 36 -6.36 -22.93 -5.48
N PRO A 37 -6.48 -23.66 -6.60
CA PRO A 37 -7.61 -23.51 -7.55
C PRO A 37 -8.99 -23.83 -6.95
N ASP A 38 -9.03 -24.60 -5.87
CA ASP A 38 -10.26 -25.02 -5.19
C ASP A 38 -10.63 -24.07 -4.02
N THR A 39 -9.92 -22.94 -3.89
CA THR A 39 -10.18 -21.93 -2.87
C THR A 39 -11.61 -21.37 -2.96
N THR A 40 -12.17 -20.92 -1.84
CA THR A 40 -13.50 -20.32 -1.79
C THR A 40 -13.41 -18.80 -1.68
N GLN A 41 -14.50 -18.10 -2.05
CA GLN A 41 -14.57 -16.65 -1.86
C GLN A 41 -14.49 -16.25 -0.37
N ALA A 42 -14.97 -17.10 0.54
CA ALA A 42 -14.85 -16.88 1.98
C ALA A 42 -13.39 -16.96 2.43
N THR A 43 -12.64 -17.97 1.97
CA THR A 43 -11.21 -18.12 2.27
C THR A 43 -10.40 -16.95 1.71
N LEU A 44 -10.70 -16.50 0.49
CA LEU A 44 -10.07 -15.32 -0.10
C LEU A 44 -10.36 -14.04 0.72
N ALA A 45 -11.61 -13.88 1.18
CA ALA A 45 -12.01 -12.74 1.98
C ALA A 45 -11.28 -12.70 3.33
N GLU A 46 -11.15 -13.85 3.99
CA GLU A 46 -10.40 -14.00 5.24
C GLU A 46 -8.92 -13.65 5.06
N ARG A 47 -8.26 -14.20 4.02
CA ARG A 47 -6.84 -13.93 3.73
C ARG A 47 -6.55 -12.47 3.39
N LEU A 48 -7.45 -11.79 2.67
CA LEU A 48 -7.31 -10.38 2.32
C LEU A 48 -7.83 -9.43 3.40
N GLY A 49 -8.47 -9.93 4.46
CA GLY A 49 -9.05 -9.09 5.51
C GLY A 49 -10.21 -8.21 5.02
N VAL A 50 -10.97 -8.64 4.01
CA VAL A 50 -12.06 -7.88 3.39
C VAL A 50 -13.38 -8.65 3.44
N ALA A 51 -14.49 -7.95 3.19
CA ALA A 51 -15.81 -8.59 3.13
C ALA A 51 -15.91 -9.55 1.92
N VAL A 52 -16.66 -10.65 2.07
CA VAL A 52 -16.92 -11.63 0.99
C VAL A 52 -17.54 -10.96 -0.24
N GLY A 53 -18.39 -9.94 -0.04
CA GLY A 53 -18.99 -9.15 -1.12
C GLY A 53 -17.95 -8.44 -1.99
N THR A 54 -16.86 -7.95 -1.39
CA THR A 54 -15.72 -7.33 -2.10
C THR A 54 -15.04 -8.36 -3.00
N ILE A 55 -14.73 -9.55 -2.46
CA ILE A 55 -14.16 -10.65 -3.24
C ILE A 55 -15.08 -11.06 -4.39
N ASN A 56 -16.38 -11.21 -4.11
CA ASN A 56 -17.37 -11.54 -5.16
C ASN A 56 -17.36 -10.52 -6.30
N TRP A 57 -17.26 -9.23 -5.99
CA TRP A 57 -17.16 -8.17 -7.00
C TRP A 57 -15.88 -8.31 -7.86
N HIS A 58 -14.71 -8.48 -7.24
CA HIS A 58 -13.45 -8.71 -7.94
C HIS A 58 -13.51 -9.96 -8.81
N MET A 59 -13.98 -11.08 -8.27
CA MET A 59 -14.11 -12.35 -8.98
C MET A 59 -15.02 -12.24 -10.19
N LYS A 60 -16.21 -11.63 -10.04
CA LYS A 60 -17.12 -11.39 -11.17
C LYS A 60 -16.45 -10.58 -12.28
N ARG A 61 -15.76 -9.52 -11.93
CA ARG A 61 -15.05 -8.67 -12.88
C ARG A 61 -13.94 -9.44 -13.62
N LEU A 62 -13.12 -10.20 -12.90
CA LEU A 62 -12.02 -10.99 -13.48
C LEU A 62 -12.56 -12.10 -14.40
N ILE A 63 -13.67 -12.73 -14.04
CA ILE A 63 -14.35 -13.74 -14.87
C ILE A 63 -14.95 -13.10 -16.14
N GLN A 64 -15.66 -11.98 -15.99
CA GLN A 64 -16.26 -11.26 -17.13
C GLN A 64 -15.22 -10.79 -18.15
N LYS A 65 -14.02 -10.41 -17.67
CA LYS A 65 -12.89 -10.01 -18.51
C LYS A 65 -12.10 -11.20 -19.08
N GLY A 66 -12.48 -12.43 -18.73
CA GLY A 66 -11.83 -13.63 -19.26
C GLY A 66 -10.50 -13.98 -18.60
N TYR A 67 -10.11 -13.33 -17.51
CA TYR A 67 -8.87 -13.62 -16.78
C TYR A 67 -8.94 -14.88 -15.91
N ILE A 68 -10.17 -15.25 -15.49
CA ILE A 68 -10.46 -16.44 -14.71
C ILE A 68 -11.61 -17.20 -15.39
N LYS A 69 -11.48 -18.52 -15.48
CA LYS A 69 -12.54 -19.44 -15.86
C LYS A 69 -13.01 -20.21 -14.63
N VAL A 70 -14.32 -20.48 -14.58
CA VAL A 70 -14.92 -21.28 -13.50
C VAL A 70 -15.35 -22.61 -14.09
N LYS A 71 -14.87 -23.72 -13.48
CA LYS A 71 -15.33 -25.07 -13.76
C LYS A 71 -16.10 -25.62 -12.56
N LYS A 72 -17.18 -26.33 -12.82
CA LYS A 72 -17.83 -27.14 -11.78
C LYS A 72 -16.93 -28.33 -11.49
N ALA A 73 -16.46 -28.45 -10.26
CA ALA A 73 -15.83 -29.65 -9.76
C ALA A 73 -16.91 -30.60 -9.21
N GLU A 74 -16.51 -31.82 -8.86
CA GLU A 74 -17.43 -32.80 -8.25
C GLU A 74 -18.06 -32.25 -6.96
N ARG A 75 -19.32 -32.67 -6.66
CA ARG A 75 -20.07 -32.32 -5.43
C ARG A 75 -20.32 -30.82 -5.22
N ARG A 76 -20.70 -30.09 -6.26
CA ARG A 76 -21.08 -28.65 -6.20
C ARG A 76 -19.94 -27.70 -5.84
N LYS A 77 -18.68 -28.13 -5.82
CA LYS A 77 -17.54 -27.21 -5.65
C LYS A 77 -17.24 -26.50 -6.96
N LEU A 78 -16.86 -25.23 -6.85
CA LEU A 78 -16.35 -24.44 -7.97
C LEU A 78 -14.82 -24.55 -7.96
N ARG A 79 -14.22 -24.68 -9.13
CA ARG A 79 -12.79 -24.60 -9.33
C ARG A 79 -12.47 -23.42 -10.24
N TYR A 80 -11.58 -22.58 -9.79
CA TYR A 80 -11.12 -21.44 -10.55
C TYR A 80 -9.85 -21.80 -11.33
N ILE A 81 -9.75 -21.30 -12.57
CA ILE A 81 -8.60 -21.55 -13.45
C ILE A 81 -8.20 -20.22 -14.04
N ILE A 82 -6.93 -19.83 -13.86
CA ILE A 82 -6.37 -18.65 -14.51
C ILE A 82 -6.17 -18.95 -15.99
N THR A 83 -6.58 -18.02 -16.84
CA THR A 83 -6.35 -18.07 -18.28
C THR A 83 -4.96 -17.53 -18.62
N PRO A 84 -4.43 -17.74 -19.85
CA PRO A 84 -3.20 -17.10 -20.29
C PRO A 84 -3.24 -15.57 -20.16
N GLU A 85 -4.40 -14.96 -20.45
CA GLU A 85 -4.63 -13.52 -20.29
C GLU A 85 -4.61 -13.12 -18.80
N GLY A 86 -5.10 -13.99 -17.91
CA GLY A 86 -5.02 -13.81 -16.46
C GLY A 86 -3.59 -13.89 -15.93
N ILE A 87 -2.76 -14.78 -16.47
CA ILE A 87 -1.34 -14.86 -16.14
C ILE A 87 -0.62 -13.58 -16.59
N ALA A 88 -0.90 -13.10 -17.81
CA ALA A 88 -0.33 -11.85 -18.31
C ALA A 88 -0.75 -10.65 -17.45
N LEU A 89 -2.04 -10.57 -17.05
CA LEU A 89 -2.52 -9.55 -16.13
C LEU A 89 -1.78 -9.59 -14.80
N ARG A 90 -1.64 -10.78 -14.19
CA ARG A 90 -0.93 -10.94 -12.91
C ARG A 90 0.51 -10.44 -13.00
N ALA A 91 1.23 -10.81 -14.06
CA ALA A 91 2.60 -10.35 -14.26
C ALA A 91 2.66 -8.81 -14.38
N HIS A 92 1.72 -8.19 -15.09
CA HIS A 92 1.63 -6.73 -15.21
C HIS A 92 1.34 -6.05 -13.87
N LEU A 93 0.36 -6.58 -13.12
CA LEU A 93 0.03 -6.06 -11.79
C LEU A 93 1.20 -6.16 -10.81
N MET A 94 1.99 -7.23 -10.87
CA MET A 94 3.20 -7.38 -10.05
C MET A 94 4.23 -6.29 -10.38
N VAL A 95 4.47 -6.02 -11.66
CA VAL A 95 5.39 -4.95 -12.08
C VAL A 95 4.88 -3.59 -11.62
N ASP A 96 3.59 -3.31 -11.78
CA ASP A 96 2.96 -2.06 -11.33
C ASP A 96 3.09 -1.88 -9.81
N TYR A 97 2.86 -2.95 -9.04
CA TYR A 97 3.03 -2.96 -7.58
C TYR A 97 4.46 -2.59 -7.17
N VAL A 98 5.46 -3.25 -7.76
CA VAL A 98 6.87 -2.97 -7.49
C VAL A 98 7.23 -1.52 -7.84
N GLN A 99 6.81 -1.03 -9.01
CA GLN A 99 7.08 0.36 -9.43
C GLN A 99 6.42 1.38 -8.50
N SER A 100 5.20 1.12 -8.06
CA SER A 100 4.47 1.97 -7.12
C SER A 100 5.16 2.01 -5.75
N SER A 101 5.63 0.86 -5.26
CA SER A 101 6.37 0.74 -4.01
C SER A 101 7.68 1.54 -4.04
N PHE A 102 8.45 1.47 -5.14
CA PHE A 102 9.65 2.28 -5.31
C PHE A 102 9.36 3.78 -5.40
N THR A 103 8.24 4.17 -6.01
CA THR A 103 7.83 5.57 -6.11
C THR A 103 7.45 6.11 -4.74
N LEU A 104 6.68 5.34 -3.95
CA LEU A 104 6.34 5.65 -2.58
C LEU A 104 7.59 5.80 -1.71
N TYR A 105 8.50 4.83 -1.77
CA TYR A 105 9.77 4.88 -1.03
C TYR A 105 10.55 6.17 -1.31
N ARG A 106 10.77 6.50 -2.59
CA ARG A 106 11.49 7.71 -2.99
C ARG A 106 10.84 8.99 -2.48
N LEU A 107 9.51 9.09 -2.59
CA LEU A 107 8.75 10.24 -2.13
C LEU A 107 8.86 10.44 -0.62
N VAL A 108 8.64 9.37 0.15
CA VAL A 108 8.71 9.41 1.62
C VAL A 108 10.13 9.71 2.07
N ARG A 109 11.13 9.06 1.45
CA ARG A 109 12.55 9.31 1.75
C ARG A 109 12.95 10.76 1.49
N GLU A 110 12.52 11.35 0.37
CA GLU A 110 12.77 12.78 0.06
C GLU A 110 12.16 13.70 1.13
N ARG A 111 10.92 13.43 1.55
CA ARG A 111 10.25 14.20 2.60
C ARG A 111 10.92 14.04 3.96
N SER A 112 11.34 12.82 4.29
CA SER A 112 12.11 12.55 5.50
C SER A 112 13.44 13.31 5.50
N LEU A 113 14.18 13.29 4.39
CA LEU A 113 15.44 14.01 4.25
C LEU A 113 15.28 15.53 4.46
N LYS A 114 14.22 16.13 3.90
CA LYS A 114 13.92 17.57 4.13
C LYS A 114 13.71 17.86 5.62
N ALA A 115 12.89 17.06 6.28
CA ALA A 115 12.64 17.21 7.71
C ALA A 115 13.91 17.01 8.55
N ILE A 116 14.70 15.98 8.23
CA ILE A 116 15.96 15.67 8.90
C ILE A 116 16.99 16.81 8.72
N THR A 117 17.08 17.40 7.54
CA THR A 117 17.96 18.56 7.29
C THR A 117 17.62 19.71 8.24
N THR A 118 16.33 20.05 8.36
CA THR A 118 15.88 21.08 9.30
C THR A 118 16.26 20.75 10.75
N LEU A 119 16.07 19.50 11.19
CA LEU A 119 16.45 19.08 12.54
C LEU A 119 17.95 19.20 12.78
N LYS A 120 18.78 18.81 11.82
CA LYS A 120 20.25 18.89 11.91
C LYS A 120 20.75 20.34 11.94
N GLU A 121 20.13 21.25 11.20
CA GLU A 121 20.44 22.67 11.21
C GLU A 121 20.21 23.30 12.62
N HIS A 122 19.28 22.72 13.41
CA HIS A 122 19.03 23.09 14.80
C HIS A 122 19.87 22.28 15.81
N GLY A 123 20.84 21.46 15.35
CA GLY A 123 21.71 20.66 16.21
C GLY A 123 21.04 19.45 16.85
N ILE A 124 19.89 19.03 16.35
CA ILE A 124 19.11 17.91 16.88
C ILE A 124 19.70 16.59 16.35
N SER A 125 20.07 15.69 17.27
CA SER A 125 20.60 14.36 16.96
C SER A 125 19.66 13.20 17.34
N GLN A 126 18.58 13.50 18.06
CA GLN A 126 17.58 12.50 18.49
C GLN A 126 16.19 12.96 18.07
N VAL A 127 15.35 12.03 17.65
CA VAL A 127 14.01 12.31 17.17
C VAL A 127 13.06 11.17 17.54
N GLN A 128 11.81 11.51 17.85
CA GLN A 128 10.72 10.53 17.93
C GLN A 128 9.95 10.50 16.60
N VAL A 129 9.75 9.33 16.01
CA VAL A 129 8.89 9.15 14.83
C VAL A 129 7.52 8.61 15.27
N GLU A 130 6.50 9.47 15.20
CA GLU A 130 5.11 9.11 15.49
C GLU A 130 4.39 8.67 14.23
N GLY A 131 3.78 7.50 14.27
CA GLY A 131 3.02 6.88 13.19
C GLY A 131 3.39 5.41 13.00
N ASP A 132 2.53 4.71 12.30
CA ASP A 132 2.66 3.27 12.02
C ASP A 132 2.66 3.00 10.51
N GLY A 133 3.05 1.76 10.14
CA GLY A 133 3.06 1.26 8.78
C GLY A 133 4.28 1.70 7.97
N GLU A 134 4.29 1.31 6.70
CA GLU A 134 5.44 1.42 5.79
C GLU A 134 6.03 2.83 5.69
N VAL A 135 5.18 3.87 5.69
CA VAL A 135 5.65 5.26 5.59
C VAL A 135 6.45 5.67 6.83
N ALA A 136 5.99 5.27 8.03
CA ALA A 136 6.70 5.54 9.27
C ALA A 136 8.02 4.75 9.32
N ASP A 137 8.03 3.52 8.83
CA ASP A 137 9.24 2.68 8.77
C ASP A 137 10.28 3.25 7.82
N ILE A 138 9.89 3.72 6.64
CA ILE A 138 10.79 4.43 5.72
C ILE A 138 11.36 5.70 6.38
N CYS A 139 10.52 6.44 7.13
CA CYS A 139 10.97 7.61 7.86
C CYS A 139 12.00 7.25 8.94
N ARG A 140 11.75 6.22 9.75
CA ARG A 140 12.67 5.71 10.78
C ARG A 140 14.02 5.27 10.16
N LEU A 141 13.96 4.47 9.08
CA LEU A 141 15.16 4.03 8.37
C LEU A 141 15.97 5.21 7.83
N THR A 142 15.30 6.20 7.24
CA THR A 142 15.97 7.40 6.73
C THR A 142 16.63 8.21 7.85
N CYS A 143 16.02 8.30 9.04
CA CYS A 143 16.63 8.92 10.20
C CYS A 143 17.94 8.21 10.60
N LEU A 144 17.88 6.88 10.69
CA LEU A 144 19.07 6.05 11.04
C LEU A 144 20.18 6.17 9.99
N GLU A 145 19.86 6.09 8.69
CA GLU A 145 20.82 6.31 7.59
C GLU A 145 21.52 7.67 7.68
N GLN A 146 20.81 8.68 8.14
CA GLN A 146 21.32 10.03 8.29
C GLN A 146 22.01 10.27 9.65
N GLY A 147 22.14 9.26 10.50
CA GLY A 147 22.81 9.35 11.80
C GLY A 147 21.99 10.02 12.90
N LEU A 148 20.65 10.12 12.73
CA LEU A 148 19.77 10.49 13.84
C LEU A 148 19.38 9.23 14.63
N HIS A 149 19.31 9.38 15.95
CA HIS A 149 18.83 8.34 16.83
C HIS A 149 17.31 8.44 16.97
N VAL A 150 16.61 7.39 16.57
CA VAL A 150 15.15 7.29 16.78
C VAL A 150 14.90 6.77 18.19
N VAL A 151 14.26 7.57 19.02
CA VAL A 151 13.99 7.27 20.44
C VAL A 151 12.51 7.36 20.74
N SER A 152 12.05 6.74 21.83
CA SER A 152 10.67 6.80 22.30
C SER A 152 10.52 7.75 23.49
N ASP A 153 11.26 8.86 23.50
CA ASP A 153 11.21 9.85 24.60
C ASP A 153 10.34 11.03 24.19
N HIS A 154 9.33 11.37 25.04
CA HIS A 154 8.41 12.47 24.80
C HIS A 154 9.03 13.87 24.82
N ARG A 155 10.28 13.99 25.27
CA ARG A 155 11.03 15.25 25.34
C ARG A 155 11.82 15.53 24.07
N THR A 156 11.86 14.60 23.13
CA THR A 156 12.55 14.79 21.86
C THR A 156 11.62 15.37 20.81
N PRO A 157 12.16 16.18 19.86
CA PRO A 157 11.38 16.65 18.71
C PRO A 157 10.70 15.51 17.98
N LYS A 158 9.48 15.75 17.53
CA LYS A 158 8.64 14.72 16.90
C LYS A 158 8.56 14.89 15.39
N MET A 159 8.77 13.81 14.67
CA MET A 159 8.39 13.66 13.27
C MET A 159 7.08 12.89 13.21
N LYS A 160 5.97 13.59 12.95
CA LYS A 160 4.64 12.98 12.88
C LYS A 160 4.33 12.60 11.43
N VAL A 161 4.05 11.31 11.23
CA VAL A 161 3.68 10.74 9.93
C VAL A 161 2.15 10.71 9.84
N VAL A 162 1.57 11.42 8.86
CA VAL A 162 0.13 11.42 8.59
C VAL A 162 -0.09 11.16 7.11
N GLY A 163 -0.56 9.96 6.77
CA GLY A 163 -0.58 9.49 5.39
C GLY A 163 0.81 9.53 4.77
N LEU A 164 0.99 10.24 3.66
CA LEU A 164 2.29 10.40 3.00
C LEU A 164 3.05 11.68 3.45
N LYS A 165 2.54 12.42 4.42
CA LYS A 165 3.13 13.68 4.88
C LYS A 165 3.91 13.48 6.17
N ILE A 166 5.01 14.21 6.31
CA ILE A 166 5.85 14.24 7.50
C ILE A 166 5.82 15.67 8.04
N PHE A 167 5.42 15.82 9.28
CA PHE A 167 5.36 17.09 9.99
C PHE A 167 6.38 17.07 11.11
N LEU A 168 7.07 18.20 11.28
CA LEU A 168 7.88 18.45 12.46
C LEU A 168 6.96 19.05 13.53
N GLY A 169 6.83 18.39 14.67
CA GLY A 169 6.14 18.89 15.85
C GLY A 169 7.13 19.67 16.71
N GLU A 170 6.75 20.88 17.12
CA GLU A 170 7.46 21.62 18.15
C GLU A 170 7.29 20.92 19.51
N GLU A 171 8.30 21.09 20.38
CA GLU A 171 8.25 20.66 21.77
C GLU A 171 7.02 21.27 22.46
N SER A 172 6.22 20.42 23.13
CA SER A 172 5.18 20.90 24.06
C SER A 172 5.76 20.93 25.46
#